data_d8de96d9e13229fefd6d35c807f0a469
#
_entry.id   d8de96d9e13229fefd6d35c807f0a469
#
_cell.length_a   1.000
_cell.length_b   1.000
_cell.length_c   1.000
_cell.angle_alpha   90.00
_cell.angle_beta   90.00
_cell.angle_gamma   90.00
#
_symmetry.space_group_name_H-M   'P 1'
#
loop_
_entity.id
_entity.type
_entity.pdbx_description
1 polymer ?
#
loop_
_entity_poly.entity_id
_entity_poly.type
_entity_poly.pdbx_seq_one_letter_code
_entity_poly.pdbx_strand_id
1 'polypeptide(L)'
;GKTILIDTGGKVDFGQKEEWKKRRSTSNAERTLIPYLKSRGIDRIDHMILTHTDTDHMGDLEVLAAKVSIQEINISKGSLKKDSFVRLLKRLNLPVKTLEAGDQLSIFDGSAEVLYPVEVGDGSNNDSLVLYGRFYGWTFLFTGDLEEEGEKTLLARYPQLRVDVLKAGHHGSKGSSHPAFLKQIQAKIALISAGEKNRYQHPHRETLERFKELQMTVFRTDQQGAIRFRGWNQWKIETVR
;
A
#
# COMPACT_ATOMS: atom_id res chain seq x y z
N GLY A 1 -2.74 17.27 -12.54
CA GLY A 1 -2.93 15.81 -12.61
C GLY A 1 -3.78 15.32 -11.45
N LYS A 2 -4.21 14.05 -11.48
CA LYS A 2 -4.90 13.41 -10.35
C LYS A 2 -3.88 12.87 -9.36
N THR A 3 -4.21 12.94 -8.08
CA THR A 3 -3.41 12.36 -6.99
C THR A 3 -4.09 11.12 -6.48
N ILE A 4 -3.36 9.99 -6.48
CA ILE A 4 -3.79 8.76 -5.85
C ILE A 4 -2.86 8.49 -4.68
N LEU A 5 -3.44 8.15 -3.55
CA LEU A 5 -2.70 7.69 -2.37
C LEU A 5 -3.15 6.29 -2.00
N ILE A 6 -2.19 5.38 -1.86
CA ILE A 6 -2.43 4.00 -1.41
C ILE A 6 -1.91 3.91 0.02
N ASP A 7 -2.82 3.68 0.94
CA ASP A 7 -2.63 3.65 2.39
C ASP A 7 -2.10 4.95 3.01
N THR A 8 -2.37 5.15 4.27
CA THR A 8 -1.95 6.33 5.03
C THR A 8 -0.78 6.06 5.96
N GLY A 9 -0.50 4.78 6.19
CA GLY A 9 0.30 4.36 7.32
C GLY A 9 -0.45 4.50 8.64
N GLY A 10 0.26 4.31 9.71
CA GLY A 10 -0.23 4.44 11.08
C GLY A 10 0.73 3.82 12.07
N LYS A 11 0.61 4.19 13.32
CA LYS A 11 1.34 3.56 14.41
C LYS A 11 0.42 2.60 15.15
N VAL A 12 0.83 1.35 15.25
CA VAL A 12 0.18 0.41 16.15
C VAL A 12 0.57 0.79 17.59
N ASP A 13 -0.39 1.30 18.37
CA ASP A 13 -0.18 1.61 19.79
C ASP A 13 -0.43 0.36 20.63
N PHE A 14 0.61 -0.19 21.20
CA PHE A 14 0.55 -1.42 22.01
C PHE A 14 0.24 -1.16 23.50
N GLY A 15 -0.40 -0.06 23.84
CA GLY A 15 -1.14 0.11 25.09
C GLY A 15 -0.36 0.03 26.40
N GLN A 16 0.94 0.29 26.45
CA GLN A 16 1.74 0.25 27.69
C GLN A 16 2.37 1.60 28.06
N LYS A 17 1.62 2.68 28.06
CA LYS A 17 2.14 3.91 28.66
C LYS A 17 1.06 4.53 29.52
N GLU A 18 1.39 4.73 30.80
CA GLU A 18 0.64 5.57 31.71
C GLU A 18 0.25 6.88 31.01
N GLU A 19 -0.99 7.35 31.17
CA GLU A 19 -1.53 8.48 30.40
C GLU A 19 -0.65 9.74 30.41
N TRP A 20 0.05 10.00 31.50
CA TRP A 20 0.97 11.15 31.61
C TRP A 20 2.28 11.00 30.82
N LYS A 21 2.65 9.78 30.41
CA LYS A 21 3.79 9.48 29.52
C LYS A 21 3.42 9.51 28.04
N LYS A 22 2.13 9.66 27.71
CA LYS A 22 1.67 9.92 26.35
C LYS A 22 2.09 11.33 25.93
N ARG A 23 3.40 11.54 25.70
CA ARG A 23 3.81 12.63 24.81
C ARG A 23 2.98 12.47 23.55
N ARG A 24 2.37 13.56 23.06
CA ARG A 24 1.64 13.57 21.78
C ARG A 24 2.52 12.87 20.75
N SER A 25 2.28 11.59 20.52
CA SER A 25 2.99 10.81 19.51
C SER A 25 2.53 11.37 18.18
N THR A 26 3.36 12.19 17.54
CA THR A 26 3.08 12.69 16.19
C THR A 26 2.90 11.50 15.27
N SER A 27 1.82 11.49 14.48
CA SER A 27 1.53 10.42 13.52
C SER A 27 2.57 10.38 12.41
N ASN A 28 2.66 9.26 11.69
CA ASN A 28 3.53 9.18 10.52
C ASN A 28 3.09 10.16 9.43
N ALA A 29 1.77 10.33 9.25
CA ALA A 29 1.25 11.30 8.30
C ALA A 29 1.70 12.72 8.62
N GLU A 30 1.67 13.16 9.90
CA GLU A 30 2.13 14.50 10.29
C GLU A 30 3.64 14.69 10.12
N ARG A 31 4.43 13.65 10.32
CA ARG A 31 5.90 13.74 10.25
C ARG A 31 6.45 13.67 8.83
N THR A 32 5.79 12.93 7.95
CA THR A 32 6.33 12.60 6.62
C THR A 32 5.37 12.89 5.49
N LEU A 33 4.18 12.29 5.50
CA LEU A 33 3.27 12.33 4.36
C LEU A 33 2.72 13.74 4.09
N ILE A 34 2.17 14.40 5.10
CA ILE A 34 1.59 15.75 4.94
C ILE A 34 2.66 16.78 4.54
N PRO A 35 3.85 16.84 5.17
CA PRO A 35 4.93 17.69 4.71
C PRO A 35 5.35 17.40 3.27
N TYR A 36 5.42 16.13 2.88
CA TYR A 36 5.74 15.75 1.51
C TYR A 36 4.70 16.26 0.52
N LEU A 37 3.40 16.00 0.76
CA LEU A 37 2.31 16.48 -0.09
C LEU A 37 2.36 18.01 -0.25
N LYS A 38 2.52 18.74 0.86
CA LYS A 38 2.66 20.20 0.85
C LYS A 38 3.87 20.67 0.04
N SER A 39 5.02 20.01 0.18
CA SER A 39 6.23 20.36 -0.58
C SER A 39 6.07 20.15 -2.09
N ARG A 40 5.09 19.35 -2.49
CA ARG A 40 4.74 19.09 -3.90
C ARG A 40 3.57 19.93 -4.40
N GLY A 41 3.02 20.82 -3.55
CA GLY A 41 1.83 21.60 -3.88
C GLY A 41 0.57 20.73 -4.02
N ILE A 42 0.53 19.58 -3.35
CA ILE A 42 -0.60 18.66 -3.35
C ILE A 42 -1.46 18.97 -2.13
N ASP A 43 -2.61 19.54 -2.36
CA ASP A 43 -3.62 19.89 -1.34
C ASP A 43 -4.87 19.01 -1.42
N ARG A 44 -4.96 18.17 -2.46
CA ARG A 44 -6.08 17.28 -2.73
C ARG A 44 -5.63 15.90 -3.15
N ILE A 45 -6.28 14.88 -2.59
CA ILE A 45 -6.19 13.48 -2.98
C ILE A 45 -7.48 13.13 -3.71
N ASP A 46 -7.39 12.75 -4.98
CA ASP A 46 -8.56 12.40 -5.79
C ASP A 46 -9.07 10.99 -5.45
N HIS A 47 -8.15 10.03 -5.26
CA HIS A 47 -8.48 8.67 -4.84
C HIS A 47 -7.59 8.26 -3.66
N MET A 48 -8.20 8.12 -2.50
CA MET A 48 -7.59 7.49 -1.32
C MET A 48 -7.93 6.01 -1.34
N ILE A 49 -6.94 5.15 -1.57
CA ILE A 49 -7.14 3.71 -1.61
C ILE A 49 -6.62 3.13 -0.29
N LEU A 50 -7.48 2.46 0.46
CA LEU A 50 -7.10 1.72 1.65
C LEU A 50 -7.12 0.24 1.31
N THR A 51 -5.95 -0.38 1.32
CA THR A 51 -5.82 -1.77 0.88
C THR A 51 -6.60 -2.71 1.79
N HIS A 52 -6.51 -2.52 3.10
CA HIS A 52 -7.26 -3.24 4.13
C HIS A 52 -7.34 -2.40 5.42
N THR A 53 -7.85 -2.97 6.52
CA THR A 53 -8.25 -2.19 7.69
C THR A 53 -7.24 -2.19 8.83
N ASP A 54 -6.03 -2.72 8.65
CA ASP A 54 -5.03 -2.73 9.71
C ASP A 54 -4.46 -1.33 9.98
N THR A 55 -4.10 -1.10 11.24
CA THR A 55 -3.73 0.23 11.73
C THR A 55 -2.51 0.81 11.01
N ASP A 56 -1.56 -0.02 10.63
CA ASP A 56 -0.36 0.42 9.90
C ASP A 56 -0.63 0.78 8.43
N HIS A 57 -1.84 0.53 7.93
CA HIS A 57 -2.32 0.93 6.61
C HIS A 57 -3.28 2.10 6.66
N MET A 58 -4.23 2.11 7.60
CA MET A 58 -5.27 3.13 7.62
C MET A 58 -5.26 4.03 8.88
N GLY A 59 -4.33 3.80 9.81
CA GLY A 59 -4.36 4.44 11.14
C GLY A 59 -4.23 5.95 11.14
N ASP A 60 -3.56 6.52 10.15
CA ASP A 60 -3.38 7.98 10.03
C ASP A 60 -4.44 8.66 9.13
N LEU A 61 -5.49 7.92 8.69
CA LEU A 61 -6.53 8.44 7.79
C LEU A 61 -7.22 9.70 8.35
N GLU A 62 -7.62 9.68 9.63
CA GLU A 62 -8.30 10.81 10.25
C GLU A 62 -7.42 12.05 10.34
N VAL A 63 -6.14 11.85 10.68
CA VAL A 63 -5.15 12.93 10.74
C VAL A 63 -4.90 13.53 9.36
N LEU A 64 -4.82 12.67 8.33
CA LEU A 64 -4.64 13.11 6.95
C LEU A 64 -5.86 13.89 6.46
N ALA A 65 -7.07 13.36 6.65
CA ALA A 65 -8.32 13.99 6.24
C ALA A 65 -8.56 15.36 6.88
N ALA A 66 -8.02 15.58 8.08
CA ALA A 66 -8.08 16.90 8.75
C ALA A 66 -7.14 17.96 8.11
N LYS A 67 -6.21 17.57 7.25
CA LYS A 67 -5.16 18.47 6.70
C LYS A 67 -5.08 18.51 5.18
N VAL A 68 -5.63 17.51 4.51
CA VAL A 68 -5.60 17.36 3.04
C VAL A 68 -7.00 16.98 2.58
N SER A 69 -7.51 17.62 1.54
CA SER A 69 -8.82 17.28 0.97
C SER A 69 -8.78 15.89 0.34
N ILE A 70 -9.73 15.02 0.71
CA ILE A 70 -9.91 13.69 0.13
C ILE A 70 -11.24 13.68 -0.62
N GLN A 71 -11.22 13.39 -1.91
CA GLN A 71 -12.42 13.40 -2.74
C GLN A 71 -13.22 12.10 -2.62
N GLU A 72 -12.52 10.97 -2.56
CA GLU A 72 -13.14 9.65 -2.47
C GLU A 72 -12.22 8.65 -1.75
N ILE A 73 -12.81 7.84 -0.88
CA ILE A 73 -12.12 6.71 -0.22
C ILE A 73 -12.55 5.42 -0.91
N ASN A 74 -11.57 4.64 -1.37
CA ASN A 74 -11.77 3.38 -2.07
C ASN A 74 -11.31 2.23 -1.17
N ILE A 75 -12.16 1.23 -0.96
CA ILE A 75 -11.97 0.12 -0.02
C ILE A 75 -12.46 -1.20 -0.59
N SER A 76 -12.04 -2.34 -0.04
CA SER A 76 -12.69 -3.62 -0.30
C SER A 76 -14.08 -3.69 0.37
N LYS A 77 -15.00 -4.49 -0.19
CA LYS A 77 -16.31 -4.73 0.44
C LYS A 77 -16.17 -5.37 1.83
N GLY A 78 -15.16 -6.23 2.03
CA GLY A 78 -14.90 -6.89 3.31
C GLY A 78 -14.50 -5.92 4.41
N SER A 79 -13.87 -4.80 4.07
CA SER A 79 -13.53 -3.73 5.02
C SER A 79 -14.75 -3.20 5.78
N LEU A 80 -15.95 -3.25 5.17
CA LEU A 80 -17.19 -2.82 5.81
C LEU A 80 -17.67 -3.77 6.92
N LYS A 81 -17.07 -4.97 7.06
CA LYS A 81 -17.35 -5.88 8.17
C LYS A 81 -16.65 -5.48 9.48
N LYS A 82 -15.74 -4.50 9.43
CA LYS A 82 -15.04 -3.98 10.62
C LYS A 82 -15.80 -2.77 11.19
N ASP A 83 -16.57 -2.97 12.23
CA ASP A 83 -17.39 -1.93 12.86
C ASP A 83 -16.62 -0.66 13.26
N SER A 84 -15.38 -0.82 13.77
CA SER A 84 -14.52 0.31 14.12
C SER A 84 -14.19 1.18 12.91
N PHE A 85 -13.92 0.54 11.78
CA PHE A 85 -13.62 1.23 10.53
C PHE A 85 -14.86 1.91 9.94
N VAL A 86 -16.02 1.23 9.97
CA VAL A 86 -17.29 1.84 9.54
C VAL A 86 -17.63 3.08 10.37
N ARG A 87 -17.42 3.03 11.69
CA ARG A 87 -17.60 4.21 12.57
C ARG A 87 -16.66 5.36 12.19
N LEU A 88 -15.40 5.05 11.84
CA LEU A 88 -14.44 6.05 11.36
C LEU A 88 -14.92 6.69 10.05
N LEU A 89 -15.32 5.90 9.05
CA LEU A 89 -15.82 6.41 7.77
C LEU A 89 -17.04 7.32 7.95
N LYS A 90 -18.00 6.92 8.81
CA LYS A 90 -19.17 7.76 9.15
C LYS A 90 -18.77 9.09 9.78
N ARG A 91 -17.78 9.09 10.67
CA ARG A 91 -17.28 10.32 11.33
C ARG A 91 -16.60 11.26 10.33
N LEU A 92 -15.84 10.71 9.38
CA LEU A 92 -15.17 11.49 8.33
C LEU A 92 -16.16 12.08 7.34
N ASN A 93 -17.31 11.44 7.14
CA ASN A 93 -18.36 11.87 6.22
C ASN A 93 -17.85 12.17 4.79
N LEU A 94 -16.94 11.33 4.31
CA LEU A 94 -16.36 11.42 2.96
C LEU A 94 -17.03 10.41 2.03
N PRO A 95 -17.05 10.66 0.71
CA PRO A 95 -17.52 9.68 -0.26
C PRO A 95 -16.70 8.39 -0.16
N VAL A 96 -17.38 7.25 -0.10
CA VAL A 96 -16.76 5.92 -0.03
C VAL A 96 -17.26 5.08 -1.18
N LYS A 97 -16.33 4.46 -1.90
CA LYS A 97 -16.58 3.50 -2.96
C LYS A 97 -15.97 2.15 -2.62
N THR A 98 -16.72 1.08 -2.80
CA THR A 98 -16.16 -0.27 -2.70
C THR A 98 -15.62 -0.71 -4.06
N LEU A 99 -14.47 -1.37 -4.04
CA LEU A 99 -13.81 -1.93 -5.21
C LEU A 99 -13.71 -3.45 -5.10
N GLU A 100 -13.74 -4.11 -6.27
CA GLU A 100 -13.56 -5.55 -6.42
C GLU A 100 -12.78 -5.87 -7.70
N ALA A 101 -12.35 -7.12 -7.87
CA ALA A 101 -11.57 -7.53 -9.03
C ALA A 101 -12.32 -7.23 -10.35
N GLY A 102 -11.65 -6.54 -11.28
CA GLY A 102 -12.18 -6.07 -12.56
C GLY A 102 -12.51 -4.57 -12.58
N ASP A 103 -12.61 -3.92 -11.42
CA ASP A 103 -12.82 -2.47 -11.37
C ASP A 103 -11.62 -1.71 -11.94
N GLN A 104 -11.91 -0.60 -12.62
CA GLN A 104 -10.92 0.28 -13.22
C GLN A 104 -10.91 1.64 -12.51
N LEU A 105 -9.73 2.13 -12.20
CA LEU A 105 -9.49 3.48 -11.74
C LEU A 105 -8.85 4.30 -12.85
N SER A 106 -9.57 5.33 -13.30
CA SER A 106 -9.03 6.27 -14.31
C SER A 106 -7.98 7.17 -13.69
N ILE A 107 -6.76 7.05 -14.15
CA ILE A 107 -5.60 7.86 -13.77
C ILE A 107 -5.20 8.72 -14.96
N PHE A 108 -4.73 9.96 -14.70
CA PHE A 108 -4.23 10.83 -15.73
C PHE A 108 -3.08 10.20 -16.50
N ASP A 109 -3.07 9.77 -17.62
CA ASP A 109 -2.01 9.12 -18.41
C ASP A 109 -1.76 7.63 -18.08
N GLY A 110 -2.78 6.93 -17.55
CA GLY A 110 -2.70 5.52 -17.24
C GLY A 110 -4.03 4.96 -16.76
N SER A 111 -4.03 3.69 -16.46
CA SER A 111 -5.13 3.01 -15.77
C SER A 111 -4.57 2.18 -14.63
N ALA A 112 -5.31 2.08 -13.56
CA ALA A 112 -5.10 1.06 -12.55
C ALA A 112 -6.31 0.14 -12.53
N GLU A 113 -6.06 -1.15 -12.56
CA GLU A 113 -7.06 -2.20 -12.46
C GLU A 113 -6.97 -2.85 -11.08
N VAL A 114 -8.10 -3.10 -10.46
CA VAL A 114 -8.20 -3.89 -9.25
C VAL A 114 -8.21 -5.37 -9.65
N LEU A 115 -7.20 -6.12 -9.22
CA LEU A 115 -7.09 -7.55 -9.52
C LEU A 115 -7.65 -8.43 -8.38
N TYR A 116 -7.77 -7.89 -7.17
CA TYR A 116 -8.19 -8.61 -5.98
C TYR A 116 -8.81 -7.62 -4.96
N PRO A 117 -9.74 -8.00 -4.08
CA PRO A 117 -10.26 -9.35 -3.86
C PRO A 117 -11.26 -9.81 -4.94
N VAL A 118 -11.34 -11.14 -5.16
CA VAL A 118 -12.32 -11.76 -6.07
C VAL A 118 -13.62 -12.11 -5.38
N GLU A 119 -13.59 -12.25 -4.06
CA GLU A 119 -14.71 -12.51 -3.18
C GLU A 119 -14.68 -11.57 -1.98
N VAL A 120 -15.82 -11.40 -1.33
CA VAL A 120 -15.91 -10.50 -0.17
C VAL A 120 -15.25 -11.14 1.04
N GLY A 121 -14.07 -10.68 1.40
CA GLY A 121 -13.31 -11.10 2.56
C GLY A 121 -13.83 -10.51 3.88
N ASP A 122 -12.94 -10.31 4.84
CA ASP A 122 -13.23 -9.83 6.20
C ASP A 122 -12.54 -8.50 6.55
N GLY A 123 -11.86 -7.89 5.58
CA GLY A 123 -11.12 -6.64 5.75
C GLY A 123 -9.71 -6.82 6.34
N SER A 124 -9.23 -8.07 6.48
CA SER A 124 -7.85 -8.40 6.93
C SER A 124 -6.87 -8.45 5.76
N ASN A 125 -5.64 -8.94 6.01
CA ASN A 125 -4.54 -9.03 5.03
C ASN A 125 -4.98 -9.66 3.70
N ASN A 126 -5.63 -10.84 3.74
CA ASN A 126 -6.11 -11.53 2.53
C ASN A 126 -7.39 -10.94 1.93
N ASP A 127 -7.82 -9.76 2.35
CA ASP A 127 -8.84 -8.93 1.68
C ASP A 127 -8.23 -7.64 1.12
N SER A 128 -6.89 -7.57 1.05
CA SER A 128 -6.18 -6.42 0.51
C SER A 128 -6.56 -6.13 -0.93
N LEU A 129 -6.86 -4.87 -1.24
CA LEU A 129 -6.97 -4.41 -2.62
C LEU A 129 -5.62 -4.56 -3.33
N VAL A 130 -5.60 -5.39 -4.37
CA VAL A 130 -4.44 -5.52 -5.25
C VAL A 130 -4.65 -4.68 -6.49
N LEU A 131 -3.72 -3.77 -6.73
CA LEU A 131 -3.80 -2.84 -7.84
C LEU A 131 -2.70 -3.12 -8.85
N TYR A 132 -3.08 -3.27 -10.10
CA TYR A 132 -2.20 -3.31 -11.24
C TYR A 132 -2.26 -1.99 -11.98
N GLY A 133 -1.15 -1.32 -12.14
CA GLY A 133 -1.09 -0.04 -12.83
C GLY A 133 -0.06 -0.04 -13.94
N ARG A 134 -0.36 0.63 -15.06
CA ARG A 134 0.61 0.89 -16.12
C ARG A 134 0.85 2.39 -16.18
N PHE A 135 2.11 2.81 -15.96
CA PHE A 135 2.53 4.20 -15.97
C PHE A 135 3.76 4.36 -16.84
N TYR A 136 3.68 5.19 -17.88
CA TYR A 136 4.78 5.48 -18.79
C TYR A 136 5.52 4.22 -19.28
N GLY A 137 4.77 3.19 -19.66
CA GLY A 137 5.31 1.95 -20.21
C GLY A 137 5.77 0.91 -19.18
N TRP A 138 5.82 1.24 -17.89
CA TRP A 138 6.14 0.30 -16.81
C TRP A 138 4.87 -0.19 -16.10
N THR A 139 4.91 -1.43 -15.68
CA THR A 139 3.82 -2.08 -14.95
C THR A 139 4.17 -2.24 -13.47
N PHE A 140 3.22 -1.86 -12.63
CA PHE A 140 3.34 -1.90 -11.17
C PHE A 140 2.27 -2.78 -10.58
N LEU A 141 2.64 -3.54 -9.56
CA LEU A 141 1.71 -4.33 -8.74
C LEU A 141 1.84 -3.92 -7.28
N PHE A 142 0.74 -3.46 -6.72
CA PHE A 142 0.60 -3.11 -5.31
C PHE A 142 -0.28 -4.16 -4.65
N THR A 143 0.26 -4.95 -3.75
CA THR A 143 -0.42 -6.13 -3.19
C THR A 143 -0.99 -5.92 -1.79
N GLY A 144 -0.85 -4.70 -1.22
CA GLY A 144 -1.19 -4.48 0.18
C GLY A 144 -0.42 -5.48 1.06
N ASP A 145 -1.16 -6.16 1.92
CA ASP A 145 -0.61 -7.20 2.78
C ASP A 145 -1.10 -8.61 2.40
N LEU A 146 -1.42 -8.80 1.11
CA LEU A 146 -1.83 -10.08 0.57
C LEU A 146 -0.79 -11.16 0.92
N GLU A 147 -1.28 -12.28 1.44
CA GLU A 147 -0.48 -13.43 1.84
C GLU A 147 -0.60 -14.58 0.84
N GLU A 148 0.07 -15.69 1.10
CA GLU A 148 0.22 -16.83 0.18
C GLU A 148 -1.10 -17.31 -0.44
N GLU A 149 -2.19 -17.40 0.34
CA GLU A 149 -3.49 -17.87 -0.18
C GLU A 149 -4.07 -16.89 -1.20
N GLY A 150 -4.00 -15.59 -0.90
CA GLY A 150 -4.44 -14.56 -1.82
C GLY A 150 -3.56 -14.49 -3.07
N GLU A 151 -2.23 -14.66 -2.92
CA GLU A 151 -1.30 -14.74 -4.06
C GLU A 151 -1.64 -15.93 -4.97
N LYS A 152 -1.96 -17.11 -4.42
CA LYS A 152 -2.40 -18.28 -5.19
C LYS A 152 -3.69 -18.02 -5.96
N THR A 153 -4.67 -17.40 -5.31
CA THR A 153 -5.95 -17.03 -5.94
C THR A 153 -5.73 -16.03 -7.07
N LEU A 154 -4.88 -15.04 -6.85
CA LEU A 154 -4.50 -14.05 -7.86
C LEU A 154 -3.85 -14.71 -9.09
N LEU A 155 -2.90 -15.63 -8.89
CA LEU A 155 -2.25 -16.35 -9.97
C LEU A 155 -3.19 -17.27 -10.75
N ALA A 156 -4.11 -17.95 -10.06
CA ALA A 156 -5.12 -18.79 -10.71
C ALA A 156 -6.01 -17.99 -11.64
N ARG A 157 -6.38 -16.76 -11.23
CA ARG A 157 -7.23 -15.88 -12.02
C ARG A 157 -6.47 -15.19 -13.16
N TYR A 158 -5.20 -14.84 -12.93
CA TYR A 158 -4.38 -14.11 -13.89
C TYR A 158 -3.06 -14.85 -14.20
N PRO A 159 -3.14 -16.02 -14.89
CA PRO A 159 -1.98 -16.87 -15.12
C PRO A 159 -0.91 -16.24 -16.02
N GLN A 160 -1.24 -15.15 -16.71
CA GLN A 160 -0.29 -14.40 -17.56
C GLN A 160 0.19 -13.09 -16.90
N LEU A 161 -0.11 -12.87 -15.61
CA LEU A 161 0.31 -11.65 -14.92
C LEU A 161 1.82 -11.51 -14.93
N ARG A 162 2.30 -10.38 -15.45
CA ARG A 162 3.71 -9.97 -15.48
C ARG A 162 3.78 -8.51 -15.09
N VAL A 163 4.79 -8.14 -14.32
CA VAL A 163 4.99 -6.76 -13.88
C VAL A 163 6.48 -6.40 -13.88
N ASP A 164 6.78 -5.12 -14.00
CA ASP A 164 8.17 -4.63 -13.87
C ASP A 164 8.52 -4.37 -12.41
N VAL A 165 7.56 -3.85 -11.64
CA VAL A 165 7.75 -3.39 -10.26
C VAL A 165 6.70 -4.01 -9.34
N LEU A 166 7.15 -4.69 -8.30
CA LEU A 166 6.33 -5.22 -7.22
C LEU A 166 6.50 -4.35 -5.97
N LYS A 167 5.42 -3.80 -5.41
CA LYS A 167 5.38 -3.43 -4.00
C LYS A 167 5.20 -4.72 -3.21
N ALA A 168 6.26 -5.14 -2.51
CA ALA A 168 6.25 -6.38 -1.74
C ALA A 168 5.11 -6.42 -0.72
N GLY A 169 4.41 -7.54 -0.69
CA GLY A 169 3.29 -7.76 0.23
C GLY A 169 3.74 -7.76 1.70
N HIS A 170 2.87 -7.30 2.57
CA HIS A 170 3.00 -7.35 4.02
C HIS A 170 4.40 -6.91 4.51
N HIS A 171 4.85 -5.75 4.00
CA HIS A 171 6.14 -5.12 4.34
C HIS A 171 7.38 -6.03 4.16
N GLY A 172 7.26 -7.06 3.33
CA GLY A 172 8.28 -8.09 3.17
C GLY A 172 8.21 -9.20 4.21
N SER A 173 7.02 -9.50 4.74
CA SER A 173 6.75 -10.68 5.58
C SER A 173 7.09 -11.97 4.83
N LYS A 174 7.54 -12.98 5.57
CA LYS A 174 7.77 -14.34 5.03
C LYS A 174 6.49 -15.04 4.55
N GLY A 175 5.31 -14.59 5.04
CA GLY A 175 3.98 -15.08 4.64
C GLY A 175 3.52 -14.56 3.29
N SER A 176 4.25 -13.59 2.70
CA SER A 176 3.96 -12.98 1.40
C SER A 176 5.13 -13.13 0.45
N SER A 177 4.96 -12.72 -0.80
CA SER A 177 6.01 -12.83 -1.84
C SER A 177 6.50 -14.28 -1.99
N HIS A 178 5.55 -15.20 -2.13
CA HIS A 178 5.82 -16.63 -2.23
C HIS A 178 6.62 -16.96 -3.51
N PRO A 179 7.53 -17.96 -3.50
CA PRO A 179 8.35 -18.27 -4.66
C PRO A 179 7.58 -18.51 -5.96
N ALA A 180 6.44 -19.20 -5.90
CA ALA A 180 5.59 -19.44 -7.08
C ALA A 180 5.03 -18.12 -7.64
N PHE A 181 4.58 -17.22 -6.75
CA PHE A 181 4.08 -15.89 -7.12
C PHE A 181 5.18 -15.07 -7.81
N LEU A 182 6.35 -14.96 -7.18
CA LEU A 182 7.46 -14.17 -7.73
C LEU A 182 7.96 -14.70 -9.09
N LYS A 183 8.07 -16.03 -9.23
CA LYS A 183 8.44 -16.67 -10.51
C LYS A 183 7.42 -16.39 -11.61
N GLN A 184 6.15 -16.32 -11.26
CA GLN A 184 5.06 -16.07 -12.21
C GLN A 184 5.07 -14.62 -12.68
N ILE A 185 5.11 -13.64 -11.77
CA ILE A 185 5.00 -12.22 -12.12
C ILE A 185 6.25 -11.64 -12.74
N GLN A 186 7.44 -12.27 -12.56
CA GLN A 186 8.73 -11.91 -13.13
C GLN A 186 9.13 -10.45 -12.91
N ALA A 187 8.79 -9.89 -11.77
CA ALA A 187 9.16 -8.52 -11.43
C ALA A 187 10.68 -8.33 -11.36
N LYS A 188 11.18 -7.23 -11.93
CA LYS A 188 12.61 -6.87 -11.88
C LYS A 188 12.97 -6.08 -10.63
N ILE A 189 11.99 -5.36 -10.09
CA ILE A 189 12.18 -4.45 -8.94
C ILE A 189 11.18 -4.83 -7.84
N ALA A 190 11.67 -4.94 -6.61
CA ALA A 190 10.86 -5.06 -5.40
C ALA A 190 10.99 -3.79 -4.57
N LEU A 191 9.84 -3.20 -4.20
CA LEU A 191 9.74 -2.07 -3.29
C LEU A 191 9.25 -2.57 -1.94
N ILE A 192 9.99 -2.33 -0.88
CA ILE A 192 9.61 -2.71 0.47
C ILE A 192 9.38 -1.43 1.28
N SER A 193 8.13 -1.24 1.74
CA SER A 193 7.77 -0.22 2.70
C SER A 193 7.85 -0.83 4.10
N ALA A 194 8.85 -0.48 4.87
CA ALA A 194 9.04 -0.93 6.23
C ALA A 194 9.60 0.21 7.08
N GLY A 195 9.26 0.23 8.36
CA GLY A 195 9.82 1.19 9.30
C GLY A 195 11.22 0.78 9.76
N GLU A 196 12.11 1.76 9.96
CA GLU A 196 13.37 1.54 10.67
C GLU A 196 13.07 1.04 12.09
N LYS A 197 13.68 -0.05 12.52
CA LYS A 197 13.45 -0.67 13.85
C LYS A 197 12.00 -1.11 14.10
N ASN A 198 11.30 -1.60 13.04
CA ASN A 198 9.96 -2.13 13.22
C ASN A 198 9.95 -3.42 14.07
N ARG A 199 8.92 -3.58 14.89
CA ARG A 199 8.81 -4.68 15.87
C ARG A 199 8.67 -6.05 15.21
N TYR A 200 8.11 -6.10 14.01
CA TYR A 200 7.88 -7.35 13.27
C TYR A 200 9.13 -7.83 12.55
N GLN A 201 10.24 -7.07 12.61
CA GLN A 201 11.49 -7.37 11.93
C GLN A 201 11.34 -7.48 10.40
N HIS A 202 10.33 -6.80 9.82
CA HIS A 202 10.17 -6.73 8.38
C HIS A 202 11.23 -5.81 7.75
N PRO A 203 11.74 -6.18 6.55
CA PRO A 203 11.48 -7.40 5.81
C PRO A 203 12.20 -8.60 6.42
N HIS A 204 11.56 -9.77 6.41
CA HIS A 204 12.16 -11.00 6.86
C HIS A 204 13.29 -11.45 5.92
N ARG A 205 14.27 -12.13 6.49
CA ARG A 205 15.45 -12.62 5.74
C ARG A 205 15.05 -13.54 4.60
N GLU A 206 14.11 -14.43 4.83
CA GLU A 206 13.60 -15.39 3.85
C GLU A 206 13.03 -14.67 2.61
N THR A 207 12.33 -13.57 2.80
CA THR A 207 11.77 -12.78 1.70
C THR A 207 12.87 -12.10 0.89
N LEU A 208 13.89 -11.57 1.57
CA LEU A 208 15.05 -10.96 0.90
C LEU A 208 15.85 -12.00 0.12
N GLU A 209 16.00 -13.23 0.63
CA GLU A 209 16.65 -14.33 -0.05
C GLU A 209 15.88 -14.72 -1.33
N ARG A 210 14.54 -14.81 -1.29
CA ARG A 210 13.71 -15.06 -2.48
C ARG A 210 13.91 -14.00 -3.57
N PHE A 211 13.97 -12.71 -3.21
CA PHE A 211 14.25 -11.65 -4.17
C PHE A 211 15.65 -11.74 -4.76
N LYS A 212 16.65 -12.08 -3.94
CA LYS A 212 18.03 -12.26 -4.37
C LYS A 212 18.18 -13.43 -5.34
N GLU A 213 17.55 -14.57 -5.05
CA GLU A 213 17.57 -15.75 -5.94
C GLU A 213 16.98 -15.45 -7.32
N LEU A 214 15.98 -14.56 -7.38
CA LEU A 214 15.37 -14.11 -8.63
C LEU A 214 16.05 -12.88 -9.24
N GLN A 215 17.21 -12.47 -8.70
CA GLN A 215 18.00 -11.34 -9.16
C GLN A 215 17.21 -10.01 -9.23
N MET A 216 16.21 -9.85 -8.35
CA MET A 216 15.42 -8.63 -8.28
C MET A 216 16.24 -7.50 -7.63
N THR A 217 16.12 -6.30 -8.18
CA THR A 217 16.64 -5.09 -7.51
C THR A 217 15.70 -4.69 -6.38
N VAL A 218 16.21 -4.63 -5.15
CA VAL A 218 15.38 -4.34 -3.95
C VAL A 218 15.64 -2.92 -3.46
N PHE A 219 14.57 -2.14 -3.31
CA PHE A 219 14.58 -0.84 -2.64
C PHE A 219 13.78 -0.93 -1.34
N ARG A 220 14.34 -0.39 -0.25
CA ARG A 220 13.78 -0.50 1.10
C ARG A 220 13.68 0.87 1.77
N THR A 221 12.49 1.24 2.26
CA THR A 221 12.30 2.53 2.92
C THR A 221 13.01 2.64 4.28
N ASP A 222 13.17 1.54 5.00
CA ASP A 222 13.91 1.49 6.27
C ASP A 222 15.40 1.79 6.13
N GLN A 223 15.98 1.59 4.94
CA GLN A 223 17.38 1.84 4.64
C GLN A 223 17.62 3.10 3.81
N GLN A 224 16.72 3.38 2.87
CA GLN A 224 16.94 4.38 1.81
C GLN A 224 15.97 5.58 1.92
N GLY A 225 15.04 5.56 2.89
CA GLY A 225 14.03 6.59 3.02
C GLY A 225 12.97 6.52 1.91
N ALA A 226 12.49 7.67 1.45
CA ALA A 226 11.48 7.71 0.40
C ALA A 226 12.06 7.25 -0.95
N ILE A 227 11.33 6.41 -1.66
CA ILE A 227 11.68 5.91 -2.98
C ILE A 227 10.76 6.58 -3.99
N ARG A 228 11.35 7.22 -4.98
CA ARG A 228 10.62 8.01 -5.97
C ARG A 228 10.98 7.59 -7.38
N PHE A 229 9.95 7.30 -8.18
CA PHE A 229 10.07 7.13 -9.63
C PHE A 229 9.80 8.46 -10.31
N ARG A 230 10.70 8.89 -11.17
CA ARG A 230 10.57 10.11 -11.97
C ARG A 230 10.96 9.84 -13.40
N GLY A 231 10.30 10.49 -14.31
CA GLY A 231 10.66 10.49 -15.72
C GLY A 231 9.44 10.46 -16.62
N TRP A 232 9.64 10.92 -17.86
CA TRP A 232 8.63 10.89 -18.91
C TRP A 232 8.94 9.80 -19.93
N ASN A 233 10.20 9.71 -20.38
CA ASN A 233 10.66 8.73 -21.38
C ASN A 233 11.59 7.66 -20.79
N GLN A 234 12.21 7.95 -19.67
CA GLN A 234 13.05 7.01 -18.91
C GLN A 234 12.83 7.23 -17.43
N TRP A 235 12.56 6.14 -16.71
CA TRP A 235 12.42 6.19 -15.27
C TRP A 235 13.77 6.38 -14.59
N LYS A 236 13.85 7.38 -13.74
CA LYS A 236 14.91 7.54 -12.77
C LYS A 236 14.36 7.20 -11.40
N ILE A 237 15.00 6.25 -10.72
CA ILE A 237 14.66 5.90 -9.34
C ILE A 237 15.57 6.71 -8.43
N GLU A 238 14.96 7.47 -7.55
CA GLU A 238 15.65 8.32 -6.57
C GLU A 238 15.25 7.89 -5.17
N THR A 239 16.20 7.90 -4.26
CA THR A 239 15.98 7.66 -2.84
C THR A 239 16.30 8.94 -2.05
N VAL A 240 15.48 9.24 -1.06
CA VAL A 240 15.60 10.46 -0.23
C VAL A 240 15.55 10.04 1.23
N ARG A 241 16.69 10.10 1.88
CA ARG A 241 16.83 9.81 3.31
C ARG A 241 16.77 11.10 4.15
#